data_27975adc8a546b3e9b19bffd307ab2d5
#
_entry.id   27975adc8a546b3e9b19bffd307ab2d5
#
_cell.length_a   1.000
_cell.length_b   1.000
_cell.length_c   1.000
_cell.angle_alpha   90.00
_cell.angle_beta   90.00
_cell.angle_gamma   90.00
#
_symmetry.space_group_name_H-M   'P 1'
#
loop_
_entity.id
_entity.type
_entity.pdbx_description
1 polymer ?
#
loop_
_entity_poly.entity_id
_entity_poly.type
_entity_poly.pdbx_seq_one_letter_code
_entity_poly.pdbx_strand_id
1 'polypeptide(L)'
;MSRVLRLRALVPAALAAALAWKWSRTPTPSPEEDQGEGLAREEWSFTTADGVTLRGKRYAVPGAVPVLLVHGFEGNGNEFDLPRPGRNLAVFLAREGFDVWIANFRGNGRAPAVSDSGGWRHSIDHLAAYDADALVRGVTEATGRKPVWVGHSMGGMVLFGYLQGASFQDGCFAADEGLARERNGLIAAGVAIGSPPAFYWEQGGFFGLLSNSPVSRAALRLLMAVLRLLEKRGGRISLGVPVGRWAERHPKAAAALALSPAGILLYNWRNVEADAAVSLLRWAGDDVSASMARQLIFGIVNHDYLSYDRRYDYTANMGRITVPMLFVTGTEDFASFQCIRRYGYERVFSPRKDFICFPGYGHTDLVMGKGVEEKVYPAISAWLKETVP
;
A
#
# COMPACT_ATOMS: atom_id res chain seq x y z
N MET A 1 -3.86 22.39 -46.64
CA MET A 1 -3.88 21.77 -45.29
C MET A 1 -3.64 20.28 -45.42
N SER A 2 -2.48 19.80 -44.96
CA SER A 2 -2.02 18.42 -45.17
C SER A 2 -2.87 17.41 -44.40
N ARG A 3 -2.99 16.16 -44.92
CA ARG A 3 -3.66 15.02 -44.24
C ARG A 3 -3.19 14.81 -42.79
N VAL A 4 -1.94 15.14 -42.48
CA VAL A 4 -1.30 15.05 -41.17
C VAL A 4 -1.91 16.05 -40.16
N LEU A 5 -2.26 17.27 -40.58
CA LEU A 5 -2.93 18.24 -39.68
C LEU A 5 -4.37 17.81 -39.34
N ARG A 6 -5.06 17.19 -40.29
CA ARG A 6 -6.42 16.64 -40.04
C ARG A 6 -6.39 15.45 -39.07
N LEU A 7 -5.40 14.55 -39.18
CA LEU A 7 -5.23 13.46 -38.20
C LEU A 7 -4.90 13.98 -36.79
N ARG A 8 -4.05 15.01 -36.69
CA ARG A 8 -3.68 15.61 -35.38
C ARG A 8 -4.87 16.26 -34.66
N ALA A 9 -5.87 16.74 -35.38
CA ALA A 9 -7.10 17.30 -34.79
C ALA A 9 -8.17 16.21 -34.52
N LEU A 10 -8.21 15.15 -35.30
CA LEU A 10 -9.20 14.05 -35.13
C LEU A 10 -8.95 13.19 -33.90
N VAL A 11 -7.70 12.94 -33.52
CA VAL A 11 -7.35 12.13 -32.35
C VAL A 11 -7.80 12.79 -31.04
N PRO A 12 -7.50 14.10 -30.78
CA PRO A 12 -8.04 14.78 -29.61
C PRO A 12 -9.56 14.87 -29.59
N ALA A 13 -10.21 15.09 -30.74
CA ALA A 13 -11.67 15.14 -30.84
C ALA A 13 -12.32 13.77 -30.57
N ALA A 14 -11.77 12.70 -31.11
CA ALA A 14 -12.23 11.35 -30.84
C ALA A 14 -12.03 10.94 -29.37
N LEU A 15 -10.90 11.32 -28.77
CA LEU A 15 -10.64 11.11 -27.36
C LEU A 15 -11.61 11.90 -26.48
N ALA A 16 -11.85 13.18 -26.81
CA ALA A 16 -12.82 14.01 -26.12
C ALA A 16 -14.24 13.47 -26.24
N ALA A 17 -14.65 12.99 -27.42
CA ALA A 17 -15.96 12.35 -27.62
C ALA A 17 -16.09 11.02 -26.84
N ALA A 18 -15.03 10.21 -26.80
CA ALA A 18 -15.01 8.98 -26.02
C ALA A 18 -15.07 9.26 -24.51
N LEU A 19 -14.37 10.29 -24.03
CA LEU A 19 -14.43 10.75 -22.65
C LEU A 19 -15.83 11.31 -22.29
N ALA A 20 -16.42 12.12 -23.16
CA ALA A 20 -17.78 12.66 -22.99
C ALA A 20 -18.84 11.54 -22.98
N TRP A 21 -18.73 10.57 -23.88
CA TRP A 21 -19.60 9.40 -23.91
C TRP A 21 -19.46 8.55 -22.64
N LYS A 22 -18.22 8.31 -22.19
CA LYS A 22 -17.96 7.60 -20.94
C LYS A 22 -18.49 8.36 -19.73
N TRP A 23 -18.27 9.68 -19.69
CA TRP A 23 -18.81 10.57 -18.67
C TRP A 23 -20.33 10.48 -18.55
N SER A 24 -21.05 10.53 -19.68
CA SER A 24 -22.51 10.44 -19.67
C SER A 24 -23.05 9.13 -19.11
N ARG A 25 -22.27 8.04 -19.23
CA ARG A 25 -22.63 6.69 -18.76
C ARG A 25 -22.05 6.32 -17.40
N THR A 26 -21.15 7.13 -16.85
CA THR A 26 -20.63 6.89 -15.51
C THR A 26 -21.71 7.19 -14.48
N PRO A 27 -22.04 6.24 -13.59
CA PRO A 27 -23.01 6.48 -12.53
C PRO A 27 -22.50 7.56 -11.58
N THR A 28 -23.43 8.32 -11.00
CA THR A 28 -23.09 9.19 -9.87
C THR A 28 -22.86 8.30 -8.65
N PRO A 29 -21.72 8.46 -7.93
CA PRO A 29 -21.47 7.70 -6.72
C PRO A 29 -22.62 7.86 -5.71
N SER A 30 -23.00 6.75 -5.08
CA SER A 30 -23.99 6.72 -4.01
C SER A 30 -23.46 7.41 -2.74
N PRO A 31 -24.34 7.81 -1.80
CA PRO A 31 -23.90 8.31 -0.50
C PRO A 31 -22.99 7.32 0.22
N GLU A 32 -22.09 7.85 1.03
CA GLU A 32 -21.22 7.06 1.90
C GLU A 32 -21.98 6.62 3.14
N GLU A 33 -21.66 5.40 3.62
CA GLU A 33 -22.28 4.81 4.78
C GLU A 33 -21.23 4.39 5.81
N ASP A 34 -21.52 4.61 7.08
CA ASP A 34 -20.70 4.11 8.16
C ASP A 34 -20.82 2.58 8.28
N GLN A 35 -19.74 1.88 7.98
CA GLN A 35 -19.70 0.41 8.01
C GLN A 35 -19.40 -0.17 9.39
N GLY A 36 -18.90 0.65 10.31
CA GLY A 36 -18.53 0.22 11.66
C GLY A 36 -19.62 0.45 12.71
N GLU A 37 -20.87 0.64 12.33
CA GLU A 37 -21.97 0.78 13.28
C GLU A 37 -22.06 -0.44 14.20
N GLY A 38 -22.19 -0.19 15.50
CA GLY A 38 -22.24 -1.23 16.53
C GLY A 38 -20.86 -1.77 16.97
N LEU A 39 -19.76 -1.37 16.35
CA LEU A 39 -18.41 -1.73 16.78
C LEU A 39 -17.82 -0.65 17.70
N ALA A 40 -17.11 -1.08 18.76
CA ALA A 40 -16.36 -0.16 19.62
C ALA A 40 -15.18 0.45 18.84
N ARG A 41 -15.11 1.78 18.80
CA ARG A 41 -14.07 2.53 18.09
C ARG A 41 -13.22 3.30 19.06
N GLU A 42 -11.91 3.21 18.90
CA GLU A 42 -10.92 3.91 19.70
C GLU A 42 -9.88 4.58 18.78
N GLU A 43 -9.30 5.69 19.26
CA GLU A 43 -8.10 6.27 18.69
C GLU A 43 -6.91 5.85 19.54
N TRP A 44 -5.76 5.67 18.90
CA TRP A 44 -4.53 5.33 19.58
C TRP A 44 -3.36 6.17 19.07
N SER A 45 -2.30 6.27 19.89
CA SER A 45 -1.04 6.89 19.50
C SER A 45 0.14 6.15 20.11
N PHE A 46 1.21 5.96 19.31
CA PHE A 46 2.48 5.39 19.74
C PHE A 46 3.62 6.31 19.30
N THR A 47 4.68 6.38 20.10
CA THR A 47 5.85 7.21 19.78
C THR A 47 7.00 6.32 19.33
N THR A 48 7.57 6.63 18.18
CA THR A 48 8.73 5.93 17.62
C THR A 48 10.01 6.28 18.37
N ALA A 49 11.06 5.46 18.24
CA ALA A 49 12.35 5.71 18.89
C ALA A 49 13.04 7.01 18.42
N ASP A 50 12.70 7.51 17.23
CA ASP A 50 13.16 8.80 16.72
C ASP A 50 12.19 9.99 17.02
N GLY A 51 11.22 9.76 17.93
CA GLY A 51 10.37 10.81 18.51
C GLY A 51 9.16 11.22 17.69
N VAL A 52 8.76 10.44 16.68
CA VAL A 52 7.56 10.69 15.86
C VAL A 52 6.35 10.03 16.49
N THR A 53 5.23 10.76 16.63
CA THR A 53 3.98 10.19 17.12
C THR A 53 3.15 9.63 15.95
N LEU A 54 2.95 8.33 15.95
CA LEU A 54 2.04 7.63 15.04
C LEU A 54 0.65 7.59 15.65
N ARG A 55 -0.37 7.68 14.82
CA ARG A 55 -1.79 7.62 15.22
C ARG A 55 -2.58 6.72 14.30
N GLY A 56 -3.65 6.17 14.86
CA GLY A 56 -4.55 5.33 14.10
C GLY A 56 -5.88 5.13 14.79
N LYS A 57 -6.67 4.21 14.24
CA LYS A 57 -7.96 3.80 14.74
C LYS A 57 -7.92 2.34 15.18
N ARG A 58 -8.81 1.96 16.08
CA ARG A 58 -8.99 0.58 16.51
C ARG A 58 -10.47 0.23 16.53
N TYR A 59 -10.83 -0.91 15.98
CA TYR A 59 -12.08 -1.58 16.26
C TYR A 59 -11.80 -2.61 17.35
N ALA A 60 -12.12 -2.22 18.59
CA ALA A 60 -11.70 -2.95 19.77
C ALA A 60 -12.53 -4.22 20.01
N VAL A 61 -11.86 -5.35 20.06
CA VAL A 61 -12.40 -6.65 20.50
C VAL A 61 -11.48 -7.20 21.61
N PRO A 62 -11.74 -6.85 22.87
CA PRO A 62 -10.83 -7.18 23.98
C PRO A 62 -10.55 -8.67 24.11
N GLY A 63 -9.27 -9.03 24.25
CA GLY A 63 -8.82 -10.43 24.37
C GLY A 63 -8.69 -11.19 23.05
N ALA A 64 -9.17 -10.63 21.95
CA ALA A 64 -9.01 -11.20 20.61
C ALA A 64 -7.58 -11.05 20.07
N VAL A 65 -7.29 -11.74 18.97
CA VAL A 65 -6.01 -11.63 18.25
C VAL A 65 -5.89 -10.23 17.64
N PRO A 66 -4.86 -9.44 17.98
CA PRO A 66 -4.68 -8.13 17.38
C PRO A 66 -4.18 -8.23 15.93
N VAL A 67 -4.91 -7.58 15.01
CA VAL A 67 -4.57 -7.48 13.59
C VAL A 67 -4.24 -6.03 13.26
N LEU A 68 -2.99 -5.78 12.89
CA LEU A 68 -2.47 -4.48 12.52
C LEU A 68 -2.55 -4.32 11.00
N LEU A 69 -3.41 -3.42 10.52
CA LEU A 69 -3.61 -3.08 9.11
C LEU A 69 -2.70 -1.91 8.72
N VAL A 70 -1.86 -2.10 7.71
CA VAL A 70 -0.80 -1.15 7.34
C VAL A 70 -0.84 -0.84 5.84
N HIS A 71 -1.08 0.43 5.52
CA HIS A 71 -1.39 0.93 4.18
C HIS A 71 -0.20 0.97 3.20
N GLY A 72 -0.55 1.15 1.92
CA GLY A 72 0.39 1.26 0.81
C GLY A 72 1.00 2.67 0.62
N PHE A 73 1.74 2.81 -0.49
CA PHE A 73 2.33 4.08 -0.93
C PHE A 73 1.24 5.07 -1.36
N GLU A 74 1.43 6.36 -1.10
CA GLU A 74 0.43 7.43 -1.34
C GLU A 74 -0.91 7.22 -0.62
N GLY A 75 -0.95 6.34 0.39
CA GLY A 75 -2.15 5.98 1.12
C GLY A 75 -2.13 6.36 2.59
N ASN A 76 -3.22 6.05 3.25
CA ASN A 76 -3.39 6.02 4.70
C ASN A 76 -4.32 4.88 5.11
N GLY A 77 -4.47 4.65 6.40
CA GLY A 77 -5.25 3.53 6.94
C GLY A 77 -6.70 3.44 6.45
N ASN A 78 -7.27 4.52 5.93
CA ASN A 78 -8.63 4.47 5.40
C ASN A 78 -8.76 3.61 4.13
N GLU A 79 -7.67 3.14 3.52
CA GLU A 79 -7.79 2.15 2.43
C GLU A 79 -8.43 0.83 2.90
N PHE A 80 -8.30 0.52 4.21
CA PHE A 80 -8.92 -0.64 4.84
C PHE A 80 -10.25 -0.32 5.52
N ASP A 81 -10.62 0.96 5.63
CA ASP A 81 -11.76 1.48 6.37
C ASP A 81 -12.61 2.41 5.50
N LEU A 82 -12.86 2.01 4.26
CA LEU A 82 -13.68 2.79 3.34
C LEU A 82 -15.14 2.80 3.78
N PRO A 83 -15.86 3.95 3.73
CA PRO A 83 -17.28 4.06 4.09
C PRO A 83 -18.16 3.49 2.96
N ARG A 84 -17.93 2.22 2.60
CA ARG A 84 -18.60 1.51 1.50
C ARG A 84 -18.93 0.09 1.89
N PRO A 85 -20.19 -0.36 1.71
CA PRO A 85 -20.56 -1.76 1.93
C PRO A 85 -19.66 -2.71 1.13
N GLY A 86 -19.21 -3.76 1.78
CA GLY A 86 -18.35 -4.79 1.18
C GLY A 86 -16.96 -4.33 0.73
N ARG A 87 -16.51 -3.14 1.18
CA ARG A 87 -15.21 -2.55 0.82
C ARG A 87 -14.44 -2.06 2.05
N ASN A 88 -14.62 -2.75 3.18
CA ASN A 88 -14.06 -2.38 4.47
C ASN A 88 -13.48 -3.62 5.16
N LEU A 89 -12.19 -3.88 4.91
CA LEU A 89 -11.49 -5.03 5.50
C LEU A 89 -11.42 -4.92 7.03
N ALA A 90 -11.28 -3.70 7.55
CA ALA A 90 -11.18 -3.50 9.00
C ALA A 90 -12.45 -3.91 9.73
N VAL A 91 -13.60 -3.46 9.23
CA VAL A 91 -14.93 -3.85 9.78
C VAL A 91 -15.19 -5.34 9.59
N PHE A 92 -14.83 -5.89 8.42
CA PHE A 92 -14.98 -7.32 8.16
C PHE A 92 -14.22 -8.15 9.21
N LEU A 93 -12.93 -7.86 9.42
CA LEU A 93 -12.11 -8.59 10.39
C LEU A 93 -12.58 -8.38 11.84
N ALA A 94 -13.05 -7.19 12.20
CA ALA A 94 -13.60 -6.93 13.52
C ALA A 94 -14.88 -7.76 13.78
N ARG A 95 -15.75 -7.89 12.77
CA ARG A 95 -16.95 -8.76 12.84
C ARG A 95 -16.60 -10.25 12.86
N GLU A 96 -15.46 -10.62 12.28
CA GLU A 96 -14.89 -11.97 12.36
C GLU A 96 -14.24 -12.29 13.72
N GLY A 97 -14.24 -11.32 14.66
CA GLY A 97 -13.76 -11.49 16.03
C GLY A 97 -12.30 -11.14 16.25
N PHE A 98 -11.65 -10.38 15.35
CA PHE A 98 -10.30 -9.87 15.54
C PHE A 98 -10.31 -8.48 16.20
N ASP A 99 -9.27 -8.16 16.96
CA ASP A 99 -9.01 -6.83 17.50
C ASP A 99 -8.21 -6.02 16.47
N VAL A 100 -8.88 -5.14 15.72
CA VAL A 100 -8.34 -4.55 14.49
C VAL A 100 -7.74 -3.16 14.74
N TRP A 101 -6.45 -3.02 14.46
CA TRP A 101 -5.67 -1.81 14.58
C TRP A 101 -5.32 -1.25 13.20
N ILE A 102 -5.83 -0.08 12.85
CA ILE A 102 -5.58 0.58 11.57
C ILE A 102 -4.50 1.64 11.80
N ALA A 103 -3.34 1.46 11.17
CA ALA A 103 -2.18 2.33 11.36
C ALA A 103 -2.04 3.36 10.22
N ASN A 104 -1.53 4.54 10.59
CA ASN A 104 -0.99 5.50 9.65
C ASN A 104 0.51 5.66 9.89
N PHE A 105 1.30 5.52 8.83
CA PHE A 105 2.72 5.85 8.87
C PHE A 105 2.93 7.35 9.13
N ARG A 106 4.16 7.73 9.47
CA ARG A 106 4.54 9.12 9.69
C ARG A 106 4.12 10.04 8.54
N GLY A 107 3.46 11.12 8.85
CA GLY A 107 2.95 12.12 7.91
C GLY A 107 1.62 11.78 7.25
N ASN A 108 1.08 10.58 7.48
CA ASN A 108 -0.16 10.11 6.86
C ASN A 108 -1.34 10.09 7.84
N GLY A 109 -2.54 10.01 7.29
CA GLY A 109 -3.80 9.91 8.02
C GLY A 109 -4.77 11.04 7.72
N ARG A 110 -5.99 10.88 8.22
CA ARG A 110 -7.04 11.90 8.21
C ARG A 110 -7.47 12.18 9.64
N ALA A 111 -7.84 13.44 9.91
CA ALA A 111 -8.33 13.82 11.22
C ALA A 111 -9.47 12.87 11.68
N PRO A 112 -9.47 12.46 12.96
CA PRO A 112 -8.55 12.86 14.03
C PRO A 112 -7.23 12.07 14.07
N ALA A 113 -7.09 10.96 13.36
CA ALA A 113 -5.94 10.05 13.42
C ALA A 113 -4.85 10.42 12.38
N VAL A 114 -4.21 11.56 12.53
CA VAL A 114 -3.09 12.02 11.68
C VAL A 114 -1.78 11.83 12.41
N SER A 115 -0.87 11.01 11.86
CA SER A 115 0.48 10.81 12.38
C SER A 115 1.37 12.03 12.10
N ASP A 116 2.26 12.34 13.06
CA ASP A 116 3.25 13.39 12.88
C ASP A 116 4.24 13.01 11.77
N SER A 117 4.77 13.96 11.01
CA SER A 117 5.66 13.64 9.90
C SER A 117 7.12 13.41 10.32
N GLY A 118 7.54 13.95 11.46
CA GLY A 118 8.95 13.96 11.84
C GLY A 118 9.87 14.69 10.83
N GLY A 119 9.26 15.49 9.94
CA GLY A 119 9.88 16.02 8.73
C GLY A 119 9.77 15.04 7.55
N TRP A 120 9.66 15.59 6.35
CA TRP A 120 9.37 14.81 5.12
C TRP A 120 10.64 14.25 4.43
N ARG A 121 11.67 13.92 5.19
CA ARG A 121 12.93 13.36 4.68
C ARG A 121 13.12 11.88 4.98
N HIS A 122 12.05 11.18 5.33
CA HIS A 122 12.07 9.76 5.64
C HIS A 122 11.95 8.90 4.37
N SER A 123 12.61 7.78 4.37
CA SER A 123 12.56 6.71 3.36
C SER A 123 11.70 5.54 3.85
N ILE A 124 11.48 4.52 3.02
CA ILE A 124 10.85 3.25 3.43
C ILE A 124 11.65 2.59 4.56
N ASP A 125 12.98 2.78 4.58
CA ASP A 125 13.83 2.23 5.64
C ASP A 125 13.50 2.83 7.02
N HIS A 126 13.14 4.11 7.09
CA HIS A 126 12.70 4.73 8.35
C HIS A 126 11.38 4.13 8.84
N LEU A 127 10.44 3.85 7.90
CA LEU A 127 9.19 3.18 8.26
C LEU A 127 9.45 1.78 8.80
N ALA A 128 10.39 1.04 8.19
CA ALA A 128 10.75 -0.31 8.64
C ALA A 128 11.52 -0.30 9.96
N ALA A 129 12.41 0.67 10.18
CA ALA A 129 13.24 0.74 11.37
C ALA A 129 12.50 1.27 12.60
N TYR A 130 11.70 2.31 12.43
CA TYR A 130 11.09 3.06 13.54
C TYR A 130 9.57 2.89 13.63
N ASP A 131 8.84 3.11 12.52
CA ASP A 131 7.37 3.08 12.57
C ASP A 131 6.88 1.66 12.85
N ALA A 132 7.40 0.67 12.13
CA ALA A 132 7.00 -0.72 12.31
C ALA A 132 7.31 -1.23 13.72
N ASP A 133 8.47 -0.88 14.28
CA ASP A 133 8.84 -1.27 15.63
C ASP A 133 7.90 -0.66 16.68
N ALA A 134 7.60 0.64 16.56
CA ALA A 134 6.65 1.32 17.46
C ALA A 134 5.23 0.74 17.36
N LEU A 135 4.76 0.42 16.15
CA LEU A 135 3.45 -0.20 15.92
C LEU A 135 3.36 -1.58 16.56
N VAL A 136 4.36 -2.45 16.31
CA VAL A 136 4.36 -3.82 16.84
C VAL A 136 4.45 -3.83 18.36
N ARG A 137 5.37 -3.04 18.94
CA ARG A 137 5.55 -2.97 20.40
C ARG A 137 4.36 -2.30 21.06
N GLY A 138 3.84 -1.21 20.50
CA GLY A 138 2.69 -0.50 21.06
C GLY A 138 1.42 -1.37 21.09
N VAL A 139 1.12 -2.09 20.01
CA VAL A 139 -0.01 -3.04 20.01
C VAL A 139 0.23 -4.19 20.99
N THR A 140 1.47 -4.71 21.06
CA THR A 140 1.81 -5.77 22.02
C THR A 140 1.63 -5.31 23.46
N GLU A 141 2.09 -4.10 23.79
CA GLU A 141 1.94 -3.51 25.12
C GLU A 141 0.46 -3.27 25.47
N ALA A 142 -0.32 -2.75 24.53
CA ALA A 142 -1.74 -2.45 24.73
C ALA A 142 -2.62 -3.70 24.86
N THR A 143 -2.24 -4.83 24.24
CA THR A 143 -3.07 -6.04 24.19
C THR A 143 -2.52 -7.22 24.98
N GLY A 144 -1.23 -7.19 25.33
CA GLY A 144 -0.50 -8.34 25.90
C GLY A 144 -0.25 -9.47 24.90
N ARG A 145 -0.56 -9.28 23.60
CA ARG A 145 -0.46 -10.30 22.54
C ARG A 145 0.38 -9.81 21.38
N LYS A 146 1.08 -10.72 20.70
CA LYS A 146 1.81 -10.42 19.46
C LYS A 146 0.82 -10.12 18.35
N PRO A 147 0.94 -8.99 17.62
CA PRO A 147 0.05 -8.68 16.53
C PRO A 147 0.31 -9.57 15.29
N VAL A 148 -0.74 -9.75 14.51
CA VAL A 148 -0.61 -10.11 13.09
C VAL A 148 -0.43 -8.82 12.30
N TRP A 149 0.54 -8.78 11.39
CA TRP A 149 0.72 -7.67 10.47
C TRP A 149 0.04 -7.97 9.12
N VAL A 150 -0.90 -7.15 8.70
CA VAL A 150 -1.52 -7.21 7.37
C VAL A 150 -1.14 -5.94 6.61
N GLY A 151 -0.20 -6.06 5.68
CA GLY A 151 0.32 -4.93 4.90
C GLY A 151 -0.12 -5.00 3.45
N HIS A 152 -0.65 -3.88 2.92
CA HIS A 152 -0.91 -3.73 1.49
C HIS A 152 0.27 -3.02 0.83
N SER A 153 0.71 -3.51 -0.34
CA SER A 153 1.72 -2.84 -1.15
C SER A 153 2.99 -2.48 -0.35
N MET A 154 3.30 -1.19 -0.19
CA MET A 154 4.41 -0.71 0.64
C MET A 154 4.29 -1.16 2.10
N GLY A 155 3.09 -1.33 2.65
CA GLY A 155 2.90 -1.84 4.01
C GLY A 155 3.49 -3.23 4.22
N GLY A 156 3.46 -4.10 3.21
CA GLY A 156 4.17 -5.38 3.26
C GLY A 156 5.66 -5.25 2.98
N MET A 157 6.09 -4.30 2.14
CA MET A 157 7.54 -4.03 1.97
C MET A 157 8.17 -3.55 3.27
N VAL A 158 7.47 -2.72 4.04
CA VAL A 158 7.90 -2.28 5.38
C VAL A 158 8.00 -3.47 6.33
N LEU A 159 7.04 -4.39 6.31
CA LEU A 159 7.14 -5.65 7.07
C LEU A 159 8.40 -6.45 6.70
N PHE A 160 8.68 -6.59 5.41
CA PHE A 160 9.90 -7.30 4.98
C PHE A 160 11.17 -6.64 5.53
N GLY A 161 11.28 -5.31 5.44
CA GLY A 161 12.41 -4.57 6.02
C GLY A 161 12.50 -4.71 7.53
N TYR A 162 11.39 -4.62 8.24
CA TYR A 162 11.32 -4.79 9.69
C TYR A 162 11.81 -6.16 10.13
N LEU A 163 11.30 -7.22 9.52
CA LEU A 163 11.68 -8.61 9.85
C LEU A 163 13.11 -8.97 9.44
N GLN A 164 13.70 -8.19 8.54
CA GLN A 164 15.11 -8.32 8.15
C GLN A 164 16.07 -7.52 9.05
N GLY A 165 15.55 -6.82 10.08
CA GLY A 165 16.35 -6.11 11.07
C GLY A 165 16.77 -4.71 10.62
N ALA A 166 15.98 -4.03 9.78
CA ALA A 166 16.23 -2.64 9.39
C ALA A 166 16.38 -1.73 10.62
N SER A 167 17.47 -0.98 10.67
CA SER A 167 17.81 -0.08 11.77
C SER A 167 18.63 1.11 11.28
N PHE A 168 18.86 2.07 12.16
CA PHE A 168 19.82 3.15 11.93
C PHE A 168 20.82 3.22 13.07
N GLN A 169 22.10 3.27 12.73
CA GLN A 169 23.23 3.45 13.66
C GLN A 169 23.99 4.70 13.24
N ASP A 170 24.10 5.67 14.12
CA ASP A 170 24.73 6.97 13.83
C ASP A 170 24.19 7.65 12.55
N GLY A 171 22.88 7.53 12.31
CA GLY A 171 22.22 8.09 11.13
C GLY A 171 22.44 7.30 9.82
N CYS A 172 23.18 6.21 9.85
CA CYS A 172 23.41 5.32 8.72
C CYS A 172 22.49 4.11 8.81
N PHE A 173 21.94 3.69 7.66
CA PHE A 173 21.14 2.47 7.58
C PHE A 173 22.00 1.23 7.88
N ALA A 174 21.44 0.31 8.64
CA ALA A 174 21.99 -1.00 8.93
C ALA A 174 20.87 -2.06 8.93
N ALA A 175 21.21 -3.31 8.65
CA ALA A 175 20.32 -4.45 8.81
C ALA A 175 20.99 -5.48 9.71
N ASP A 176 20.55 -5.55 10.97
CA ASP A 176 21.13 -6.37 12.02
C ASP A 176 20.42 -7.72 12.12
N GLU A 177 21.19 -8.82 12.13
CA GLU A 177 20.65 -10.19 12.21
C GLU A 177 20.10 -10.54 13.59
N GLY A 178 20.66 -9.98 14.66
CA GLY A 178 20.15 -10.17 16.01
C GLY A 178 18.78 -9.52 16.15
N LEU A 179 18.66 -8.28 15.66
CA LEU A 179 17.39 -7.56 15.61
C LEU A 179 16.36 -8.26 14.70
N ALA A 180 16.80 -8.83 13.56
CA ALA A 180 15.91 -9.62 12.70
C ALA A 180 15.33 -10.82 13.46
N ARG A 181 16.17 -11.58 14.19
CA ARG A 181 15.69 -12.71 15.01
C ARG A 181 14.73 -12.26 16.10
N GLU A 182 15.04 -11.18 16.81
CA GLU A 182 14.16 -10.59 17.82
C GLU A 182 12.79 -10.25 17.22
N ARG A 183 12.76 -9.47 16.12
CA ARG A 183 11.53 -8.96 15.49
C ARG A 183 10.66 -10.06 14.90
N ASN A 184 11.25 -11.11 14.35
CA ASN A 184 10.51 -12.31 13.96
C ASN A 184 9.82 -12.97 15.17
N GLY A 185 10.37 -12.81 16.37
CA GLY A 185 9.73 -13.26 17.62
C GLY A 185 8.61 -12.36 18.16
N LEU A 186 8.47 -11.13 17.65
CA LEU A 186 7.49 -10.13 18.12
C LEU A 186 6.16 -10.15 17.36
N ILE A 187 6.11 -10.76 16.19
CA ILE A 187 4.91 -10.85 15.35
C ILE A 187 4.37 -12.27 15.35
N ALA A 188 3.04 -12.42 15.41
CA ALA A 188 2.39 -13.72 15.34
C ALA A 188 2.37 -14.30 13.93
N ALA A 189 2.08 -13.46 12.93
CA ALA A 189 2.08 -13.81 11.51
C ALA A 189 2.13 -12.53 10.63
N GLY A 190 2.48 -12.67 9.36
CA GLY A 190 2.44 -11.61 8.37
C GLY A 190 1.54 -11.95 7.18
N VAL A 191 0.77 -10.98 6.69
CA VAL A 191 0.02 -11.05 5.44
C VAL A 191 0.49 -9.93 4.54
N ALA A 192 0.98 -10.27 3.36
CA ALA A 192 1.47 -9.32 2.36
C ALA A 192 0.52 -9.31 1.16
N ILE A 193 -0.30 -8.24 1.04
CA ILE A 193 -1.31 -8.07 -0.02
C ILE A 193 -0.69 -7.22 -1.13
N GLY A 194 -0.50 -7.77 -2.33
CA GLY A 194 0.08 -7.04 -3.46
C GLY A 194 1.46 -6.44 -3.20
N SER A 195 2.21 -6.97 -2.23
CA SER A 195 3.45 -6.36 -1.73
C SER A 195 4.67 -6.89 -2.48
N PRO A 196 5.34 -6.07 -3.30
CA PRO A 196 6.46 -6.52 -4.11
C PRO A 196 7.74 -6.71 -3.27
N PRO A 197 8.31 -7.92 -3.21
CA PRO A 197 9.61 -8.16 -2.61
C PRO A 197 10.77 -7.76 -3.53
N ALA A 198 10.46 -7.46 -4.79
CA ALA A 198 11.35 -6.97 -5.84
C ALA A 198 10.51 -6.30 -6.92
N PHE A 199 11.13 -5.53 -7.80
CA PHE A 199 10.47 -4.89 -8.95
C PHE A 199 10.89 -5.52 -10.28
N TYR A 200 10.94 -6.84 -10.31
CA TYR A 200 11.33 -7.58 -11.50
C TYR A 200 10.11 -7.89 -12.36
N TRP A 201 10.03 -7.27 -13.53
CA TRP A 201 9.01 -7.59 -14.53
C TRP A 201 9.59 -8.50 -15.60
N GLU A 202 9.00 -9.67 -15.79
CA GLU A 202 9.32 -10.51 -16.94
C GLU A 202 8.97 -9.77 -18.24
N GLN A 203 9.80 -9.99 -19.28
CA GLN A 203 9.74 -9.24 -20.55
C GLN A 203 8.32 -9.22 -21.14
N GLY A 204 7.80 -8.01 -21.37
CA GLY A 204 6.56 -7.80 -22.15
C GLY A 204 5.44 -7.03 -21.47
N GLY A 205 5.49 -6.74 -20.17
CA GLY A 205 4.48 -5.90 -19.51
C GLY A 205 4.68 -4.40 -19.77
N PHE A 206 3.65 -3.60 -19.49
CA PHE A 206 3.68 -2.14 -19.62
C PHE A 206 4.92 -1.52 -18.92
N PHE A 207 5.30 -2.00 -17.76
CA PHE A 207 6.49 -1.56 -17.04
C PHE A 207 7.80 -2.02 -17.69
N GLY A 208 7.85 -3.21 -18.28
CA GLY A 208 8.99 -3.66 -19.08
C GLY A 208 9.20 -2.78 -20.33
N LEU A 209 8.11 -2.34 -20.96
CA LEU A 209 8.15 -1.39 -22.06
C LEU A 209 8.62 0.01 -21.59
N LEU A 210 8.13 0.48 -20.46
CA LEU A 210 8.55 1.75 -19.85
C LEU A 210 10.03 1.72 -19.43
N SER A 211 10.52 0.66 -18.81
CA SER A 211 11.90 0.56 -18.33
C SER A 211 12.92 0.43 -19.48
N ASN A 212 12.53 -0.15 -20.62
CA ASN A 212 13.43 -0.43 -21.74
C ASN A 212 13.51 0.68 -22.80
N SER A 213 12.55 1.61 -22.84
CA SER A 213 12.57 2.73 -23.77
C SER A 213 13.60 3.80 -23.38
N PRO A 214 14.46 4.28 -24.30
CA PRO A 214 15.37 5.39 -24.05
C PRO A 214 14.66 6.67 -23.59
N VAL A 215 13.46 6.94 -24.11
CA VAL A 215 12.63 8.10 -23.75
C VAL A 215 12.14 7.96 -22.30
N SER A 216 11.66 6.79 -21.94
CA SER A 216 11.19 6.53 -20.57
C SER A 216 12.33 6.59 -19.55
N ARG A 217 13.52 6.06 -19.91
CA ARG A 217 14.72 6.18 -19.06
C ARG A 217 15.16 7.63 -18.87
N ALA A 218 15.06 8.47 -19.90
CA ALA A 218 15.34 9.90 -19.78
C ALA A 218 14.30 10.60 -18.88
N ALA A 219 13.01 10.30 -19.05
CA ALA A 219 11.94 10.84 -18.22
C ALA A 219 12.10 10.43 -16.74
N LEU A 220 12.45 9.16 -16.47
CA LEU A 220 12.71 8.67 -15.13
C LEU A 220 13.95 9.33 -14.49
N ARG A 221 15.01 9.57 -15.26
CA ARG A 221 16.19 10.33 -14.78
C ARG A 221 15.82 11.77 -14.41
N LEU A 222 15.00 12.43 -15.23
CA LEU A 222 14.49 13.76 -14.92
C LEU A 222 13.63 13.76 -13.66
N LEU A 223 12.71 12.80 -13.53
CA LEU A 223 11.89 12.62 -12.33
C LEU A 223 12.78 12.42 -11.08
N MET A 224 13.80 11.58 -11.17
CA MET A 224 14.76 11.37 -10.08
C MET A 224 15.53 12.63 -9.69
N ALA A 225 15.84 13.51 -10.68
CA ALA A 225 16.46 14.79 -10.40
C ALA A 225 15.50 15.76 -9.71
N VAL A 226 14.24 15.80 -10.14
CA VAL A 226 13.17 16.58 -9.48
C VAL A 226 12.96 16.12 -8.04
N LEU A 227 12.87 14.82 -7.80
CA LEU A 227 12.70 14.27 -6.44
C LEU A 227 13.88 14.65 -5.54
N ARG A 228 15.13 14.60 -6.03
CA ARG A 228 16.30 15.09 -5.28
C ARG A 228 16.20 16.56 -4.91
N LEU A 229 15.66 17.38 -5.81
CA LEU A 229 15.45 18.81 -5.55
C LEU A 229 14.37 19.02 -4.48
N LEU A 230 13.28 18.27 -4.56
CA LEU A 230 12.20 18.29 -3.56
C LEU A 230 12.69 17.84 -2.18
N GLU A 231 13.52 16.81 -2.10
CA GLU A 231 14.16 16.39 -0.83
C GLU A 231 14.94 17.52 -0.17
N LYS A 232 15.73 18.28 -0.96
CA LYS A 232 16.48 19.43 -0.46
C LYS A 232 15.58 20.54 0.05
N ARG A 233 14.35 20.67 -0.48
CA ARG A 233 13.39 21.74 -0.18
C ARG A 233 12.34 21.36 0.86
N GLY A 234 12.51 20.29 1.61
CA GLY A 234 11.58 19.87 2.66
C GLY A 234 10.93 18.51 2.40
N GLY A 235 11.00 17.98 1.19
CA GLY A 235 10.73 16.58 0.88
C GLY A 235 9.27 16.14 0.77
N ARG A 236 8.28 16.99 1.04
CA ARG A 236 6.85 16.66 0.94
C ARG A 236 6.36 16.72 -0.51
N ILE A 237 5.69 15.68 -0.96
CA ILE A 237 4.96 15.63 -2.24
C ILE A 237 3.47 15.52 -1.89
N SER A 238 2.71 16.56 -2.22
CA SER A 238 1.29 16.64 -1.90
C SER A 238 0.48 16.38 -3.17
N LEU A 239 0.05 15.15 -3.36
CA LEU A 239 -0.80 14.72 -4.49
C LEU A 239 -2.12 14.13 -4.00
N GLY A 240 -2.09 13.22 -3.06
CA GLY A 240 -3.28 12.49 -2.61
C GLY A 240 -4.34 13.40 -2.02
N VAL A 241 -3.97 14.33 -1.14
CA VAL A 241 -4.93 15.27 -0.51
C VAL A 241 -5.60 16.19 -1.52
N PRO A 242 -4.89 16.86 -2.47
CA PRO A 242 -5.52 17.66 -3.51
C PRO A 242 -6.41 16.84 -4.44
N VAL A 243 -5.99 15.64 -4.84
CA VAL A 243 -6.79 14.73 -5.68
C VAL A 243 -8.07 14.29 -4.94
N GLY A 244 -7.97 13.96 -3.65
CA GLY A 244 -9.13 13.63 -2.82
C GLY A 244 -10.15 14.77 -2.74
N ARG A 245 -9.70 16.00 -2.50
CA ARG A 245 -10.57 17.20 -2.49
C ARG A 245 -11.20 17.48 -3.86
N TRP A 246 -10.47 17.24 -4.93
CA TRP A 246 -11.01 17.35 -6.28
C TRP A 246 -12.08 16.28 -6.55
N ALA A 247 -11.82 15.02 -6.15
CA ALA A 247 -12.76 13.92 -6.28
C ALA A 247 -14.07 14.17 -5.49
N GLU A 248 -13.96 14.77 -4.30
CA GLU A 248 -15.11 15.19 -3.49
C GLU A 248 -16.00 16.24 -4.22
N ARG A 249 -15.36 17.23 -4.85
CA ARG A 249 -16.08 18.29 -5.58
C ARG A 249 -16.62 17.82 -6.94
N HIS A 250 -15.97 16.82 -7.55
CA HIS A 250 -16.28 16.34 -8.89
C HIS A 250 -16.40 14.81 -8.94
N PRO A 251 -17.30 14.19 -8.15
CA PRO A 251 -17.33 12.73 -7.97
C PRO A 251 -17.56 11.98 -9.28
N LYS A 252 -18.41 12.50 -10.18
CA LYS A 252 -18.64 11.89 -11.49
C LYS A 252 -17.41 11.94 -12.40
N ALA A 253 -16.62 13.04 -12.34
CA ALA A 253 -15.37 13.16 -13.09
C ALA A 253 -14.31 12.22 -12.55
N ALA A 254 -14.19 12.15 -11.23
CA ALA A 254 -13.30 11.23 -10.55
C ALA A 254 -13.63 9.78 -10.88
N ALA A 255 -14.90 9.40 -10.86
CA ALA A 255 -15.37 8.07 -11.25
C ALA A 255 -15.04 7.76 -12.73
N ALA A 256 -15.26 8.70 -13.63
CA ALA A 256 -14.96 8.53 -15.06
C ALA A 256 -13.43 8.34 -15.30
N LEU A 257 -12.60 9.10 -14.58
CA LEU A 257 -11.13 8.96 -14.62
C LEU A 257 -10.70 7.62 -14.02
N ALA A 258 -11.19 7.29 -12.86
CA ALA A 258 -10.86 6.05 -12.15
C ALA A 258 -11.23 4.79 -12.96
N LEU A 259 -12.41 4.77 -13.58
CA LEU A 259 -12.86 3.67 -14.44
C LEU A 259 -12.28 3.74 -15.87
N SER A 260 -11.23 4.54 -16.11
CA SER A 260 -10.52 4.63 -17.38
C SER A 260 -9.23 3.81 -17.34
N PRO A 261 -8.63 3.51 -18.51
CA PRO A 261 -7.30 2.88 -18.55
C PRO A 261 -6.21 3.66 -17.80
N ALA A 262 -6.42 4.95 -17.46
CA ALA A 262 -5.49 5.70 -16.61
C ALA A 262 -5.40 5.15 -15.18
N GLY A 263 -6.41 4.44 -14.70
CA GLY A 263 -6.40 3.76 -13.40
C GLY A 263 -5.60 2.46 -13.37
N ILE A 264 -5.09 1.97 -14.50
CA ILE A 264 -4.42 0.65 -14.61
C ILE A 264 -3.19 0.49 -13.69
N LEU A 265 -2.59 1.59 -13.29
CA LEU A 265 -1.44 1.58 -12.37
C LEU A 265 -1.86 1.32 -10.91
N LEU A 266 -3.13 1.56 -10.59
CA LEU A 266 -3.65 1.41 -9.22
C LEU A 266 -4.49 0.14 -9.08
N TYR A 267 -5.26 -0.21 -10.10
CA TYR A 267 -6.19 -1.35 -10.06
C TYR A 267 -6.61 -1.82 -11.46
N ASN A 268 -7.20 -3.00 -11.52
CA ASN A 268 -7.93 -3.42 -12.71
C ASN A 268 -9.26 -2.61 -12.79
N TRP A 269 -9.30 -1.59 -13.64
CA TRP A 269 -10.44 -0.69 -13.80
C TRP A 269 -11.78 -1.39 -14.16
N ARG A 270 -11.74 -2.65 -14.59
CA ARG A 270 -12.93 -3.50 -14.83
C ARG A 270 -13.44 -4.15 -13.56
N ASN A 271 -12.57 -4.32 -12.58
CA ASN A 271 -12.87 -4.96 -11.29
C ASN A 271 -13.15 -3.95 -10.16
N VAL A 272 -13.35 -2.66 -10.47
CA VAL A 272 -13.63 -1.61 -9.50
C VAL A 272 -14.96 -0.95 -9.82
N GLU A 273 -15.67 -0.55 -8.78
CA GLU A 273 -16.90 0.25 -8.87
C GLU A 273 -16.59 1.75 -8.75
N ALA A 274 -17.44 2.58 -9.35
CA ALA A 274 -17.28 4.03 -9.31
C ALA A 274 -17.21 4.56 -7.87
N ASP A 275 -18.09 4.06 -7.03
CA ASP A 275 -18.23 4.47 -5.63
C ASP A 275 -16.98 4.15 -4.82
N ALA A 276 -16.46 2.92 -4.95
CA ALA A 276 -15.25 2.48 -4.27
C ALA A 276 -14.03 3.29 -4.73
N ALA A 277 -13.90 3.52 -6.05
CA ALA A 277 -12.79 4.29 -6.61
C ALA A 277 -12.80 5.76 -6.14
N VAL A 278 -13.97 6.40 -6.10
CA VAL A 278 -14.10 7.78 -5.59
C VAL A 278 -13.82 7.86 -4.10
N SER A 279 -14.33 6.90 -3.31
CA SER A 279 -14.05 6.83 -1.87
C SER A 279 -12.56 6.59 -1.59
N LEU A 280 -11.89 5.73 -2.37
CA LEU A 280 -10.45 5.53 -2.26
C LEU A 280 -9.68 6.85 -2.49
N LEU A 281 -9.96 7.55 -3.59
CA LEU A 281 -9.33 8.83 -3.89
C LEU A 281 -9.60 9.89 -2.82
N ARG A 282 -10.83 9.92 -2.29
CA ARG A 282 -11.25 10.89 -1.29
C ARG A 282 -10.62 10.65 0.08
N TRP A 283 -10.63 9.41 0.56
CA TRP A 283 -10.28 9.08 1.94
C TRP A 283 -8.89 8.49 2.12
N ALA A 284 -8.45 7.66 1.19
CA ALA A 284 -7.21 6.91 1.33
C ALA A 284 -6.01 7.59 0.68
N GLY A 285 -6.20 8.48 -0.32
CA GLY A 285 -5.08 9.20 -0.94
C GLY A 285 -4.40 10.17 0.04
N ASP A 286 -3.07 10.14 0.13
CA ASP A 286 -2.30 10.96 1.07
C ASP A 286 -1.00 11.50 0.47
N ASP A 287 -0.25 12.25 1.25
CA ASP A 287 1.03 12.83 0.88
C ASP A 287 2.17 11.83 1.08
N VAL A 288 3.25 12.01 0.35
CA VAL A 288 4.42 11.14 0.46
C VAL A 288 5.72 11.93 0.58
N SER A 289 6.73 11.29 1.16
CA SER A 289 8.09 11.79 1.17
C SER A 289 8.75 11.61 -0.21
N ALA A 290 9.48 12.63 -0.68
CA ALA A 290 10.28 12.54 -1.90
C ALA A 290 11.37 11.46 -1.80
N SER A 291 11.88 11.18 -0.60
CA SER A 291 12.86 10.13 -0.35
C SER A 291 12.23 8.75 -0.54
N MET A 292 11.00 8.51 -0.02
CA MET A 292 10.26 7.27 -0.27
C MET A 292 9.96 7.08 -1.76
N ALA A 293 9.43 8.13 -2.42
CA ALA A 293 9.15 8.09 -3.85
C ALA A 293 10.42 7.78 -4.67
N ARG A 294 11.56 8.38 -4.29
CA ARG A 294 12.83 8.14 -4.96
C ARG A 294 13.35 6.71 -4.74
N GLN A 295 13.23 6.15 -3.53
CA GLN A 295 13.60 4.77 -3.23
C GLN A 295 12.76 3.80 -4.07
N LEU A 296 11.44 3.99 -4.09
CA LEU A 296 10.51 3.16 -4.85
C LEU A 296 10.77 3.21 -6.36
N ILE A 297 10.86 4.43 -6.94
CA ILE A 297 11.11 4.62 -8.38
C ILE A 297 12.48 4.06 -8.77
N PHE A 298 13.49 4.18 -7.90
CA PHE A 298 14.79 3.59 -8.15
C PHE A 298 14.70 2.07 -8.24
N GLY A 299 13.99 1.42 -7.31
CA GLY A 299 13.75 -0.03 -7.35
C GLY A 299 13.01 -0.46 -8.62
N ILE A 300 11.97 0.28 -9.02
CA ILE A 300 11.22 0.04 -10.24
C ILE A 300 12.13 0.10 -11.48
N VAL A 301 13.03 1.06 -11.55
CA VAL A 301 13.94 1.26 -12.72
C VAL A 301 15.04 0.21 -12.78
N ASN A 302 15.52 -0.25 -11.63
CA ASN A 302 16.66 -1.17 -11.55
C ASN A 302 16.24 -2.61 -11.25
N HIS A 303 14.93 -2.86 -11.11
CA HIS A 303 14.36 -4.20 -10.86
C HIS A 303 14.75 -4.83 -9.53
N ASP A 304 15.05 -4.01 -8.52
CA ASP A 304 15.49 -4.43 -7.20
C ASP A 304 14.67 -3.80 -6.07
N TYR A 305 14.84 -4.30 -4.83
CA TYR A 305 14.38 -3.62 -3.63
C TYR A 305 15.55 -3.44 -2.67
N LEU A 306 16.19 -2.28 -2.76
CA LEU A 306 17.35 -1.90 -1.96
C LEU A 306 16.96 -0.88 -0.88
N SER A 307 17.81 -0.80 0.15
CA SER A 307 17.80 0.33 1.09
C SER A 307 18.02 1.65 0.34
N TYR A 308 17.61 2.75 0.95
CA TYR A 308 17.71 4.08 0.35
C TYR A 308 19.14 4.46 -0.03
N ASP A 309 20.13 4.03 0.78
CA ASP A 309 21.55 4.20 0.53
C ASP A 309 22.14 3.15 -0.45
N ARG A 310 21.33 2.15 -0.87
CA ARG A 310 21.63 1.07 -1.82
C ARG A 310 22.69 0.07 -1.33
N ARG A 311 22.95 -0.01 -0.04
CA ARG A 311 23.94 -0.91 0.54
C ARG A 311 23.36 -2.25 0.98
N TYR A 312 22.03 -2.32 1.15
CA TYR A 312 21.36 -3.53 1.58
C TYR A 312 20.28 -3.95 0.58
N ASP A 313 20.30 -5.22 0.21
CA ASP A 313 19.35 -5.83 -0.71
C ASP A 313 18.29 -6.61 0.06
N TYR A 314 17.10 -6.01 0.19
CA TYR A 314 15.95 -6.64 0.85
C TYR A 314 15.50 -7.90 0.12
N THR A 315 15.56 -7.90 -1.23
CA THR A 315 15.17 -9.06 -2.05
C THR A 315 16.07 -10.26 -1.80
N ALA A 316 17.39 -10.04 -1.72
CA ALA A 316 18.34 -11.09 -1.46
C ALA A 316 18.22 -11.68 -0.04
N ASN A 317 17.74 -10.89 0.91
CA ASN A 317 17.67 -11.26 2.32
C ASN A 317 16.26 -11.71 2.79
N MET A 318 15.33 -12.02 1.88
CA MET A 318 13.99 -12.53 2.23
C MET A 318 14.03 -13.79 3.10
N GLY A 319 15.11 -14.58 3.03
CA GLY A 319 15.32 -15.74 3.89
C GLY A 319 15.46 -15.46 5.39
N ARG A 320 15.67 -14.19 5.80
CA ARG A 320 15.64 -13.79 7.22
C ARG A 320 14.23 -13.79 7.83
N ILE A 321 13.20 -13.87 7.00
CA ILE A 321 11.80 -13.90 7.44
C ILE A 321 11.42 -15.32 7.82
N THR A 322 11.08 -15.53 9.09
CA THR A 322 10.79 -16.86 9.66
C THR A 322 9.40 -16.95 10.31
N VAL A 323 8.66 -15.85 10.39
CA VAL A 323 7.26 -15.87 10.87
C VAL A 323 6.33 -16.55 9.86
N PRO A 324 5.17 -17.08 10.26
CA PRO A 324 4.15 -17.53 9.32
C PRO A 324 3.77 -16.39 8.34
N MET A 325 3.73 -16.70 7.04
CA MET A 325 3.50 -15.69 5.99
C MET A 325 2.42 -16.11 5.00
N LEU A 326 1.45 -15.21 4.77
CA LEU A 326 0.52 -15.30 3.65
C LEU A 326 0.87 -14.23 2.60
N PHE A 327 1.06 -14.66 1.35
CA PHE A 327 1.21 -13.78 0.20
C PHE A 327 -0.09 -13.77 -0.61
N VAL A 328 -0.71 -12.61 -0.75
CA VAL A 328 -1.97 -12.40 -1.50
C VAL A 328 -1.68 -11.51 -2.70
N THR A 329 -2.10 -11.94 -3.90
CA THR A 329 -1.91 -11.17 -5.12
C THR A 329 -3.05 -11.39 -6.12
N GLY A 330 -3.07 -10.64 -7.21
CA GLY A 330 -4.02 -10.77 -8.30
C GLY A 330 -3.32 -11.00 -9.65
N THR A 331 -4.00 -11.63 -10.60
CA THR A 331 -3.42 -11.87 -11.94
C THR A 331 -3.19 -10.60 -12.74
N GLU A 332 -3.91 -9.51 -12.41
CA GLU A 332 -3.81 -8.19 -13.05
C GLU A 332 -3.02 -7.18 -12.18
N ASP A 333 -2.36 -7.66 -11.12
CA ASP A 333 -1.54 -6.82 -10.27
C ASP A 333 -0.27 -6.38 -11.00
N PHE A 334 -0.03 -5.08 -11.08
CA PHE A 334 1.17 -4.52 -11.72
C PHE A 334 2.48 -4.94 -11.03
N ALA A 335 2.43 -5.24 -9.73
CA ALA A 335 3.58 -5.74 -8.98
C ALA A 335 4.01 -7.15 -9.42
N SER A 336 3.27 -7.75 -10.35
CA SER A 336 3.46 -9.09 -10.90
C SER A 336 3.35 -10.20 -9.85
N PHE A 337 2.30 -11.01 -9.96
CA PHE A 337 2.12 -12.18 -9.09
C PHE A 337 3.30 -13.17 -9.16
N GLN A 338 3.99 -13.26 -10.31
CA GLN A 338 5.18 -14.10 -10.47
C GLN A 338 6.35 -13.56 -9.64
N CYS A 339 6.52 -12.23 -9.59
CA CYS A 339 7.53 -11.58 -8.77
C CYS A 339 7.31 -11.85 -7.28
N ILE A 340 6.07 -11.67 -6.80
CA ILE A 340 5.69 -11.92 -5.41
C ILE A 340 5.90 -13.40 -5.05
N ARG A 341 5.55 -14.32 -5.95
CA ARG A 341 5.78 -15.75 -5.75
C ARG A 341 7.28 -16.08 -5.69
N ARG A 342 8.04 -15.71 -6.73
CA ARG A 342 9.44 -16.10 -6.90
C ARG A 342 10.38 -15.46 -5.89
N TYR A 343 10.20 -14.18 -5.59
CA TYR A 343 11.11 -13.41 -4.74
C TYR A 343 10.60 -13.23 -3.30
N GLY A 344 9.33 -13.46 -3.05
CA GLY A 344 8.71 -13.45 -1.71
C GLY A 344 8.46 -14.85 -1.19
N TYR A 345 7.36 -15.47 -1.64
CA TYR A 345 6.88 -16.77 -1.15
C TYR A 345 7.95 -17.88 -1.20
N GLU A 346 8.68 -18.01 -2.30
CA GLU A 346 9.67 -19.09 -2.44
C GLU A 346 10.93 -18.85 -1.59
N ARG A 347 11.24 -17.60 -1.22
CA ARG A 347 12.49 -17.23 -0.54
C ARG A 347 12.40 -17.11 0.97
N VAL A 348 11.22 -16.86 1.55
CA VAL A 348 11.08 -16.79 3.01
C VAL A 348 11.30 -18.17 3.66
N PHE A 349 11.99 -18.19 4.80
CA PHE A 349 12.20 -19.41 5.60
C PHE A 349 11.11 -19.61 6.67
N SER A 350 9.89 -19.21 6.32
CA SER A 350 8.75 -19.41 7.18
C SER A 350 8.36 -20.89 7.28
N PRO A 351 8.08 -21.40 8.50
CA PRO A 351 7.62 -22.79 8.71
C PRO A 351 6.21 -23.00 8.15
N ARG A 352 5.40 -21.95 8.10
CA ARG A 352 4.08 -21.93 7.46
C ARG A 352 4.04 -20.76 6.48
N LYS A 353 3.88 -21.04 5.21
CA LYS A 353 3.77 -20.02 4.16
C LYS A 353 2.78 -20.45 3.10
N ASP A 354 1.89 -19.55 2.74
CA ASP A 354 0.85 -19.78 1.76
C ASP A 354 0.86 -18.67 0.70
N PHE A 355 0.39 -18.99 -0.51
CA PHE A 355 0.33 -18.08 -1.64
C PHE A 355 -1.04 -18.18 -2.29
N ILE A 356 -1.79 -17.07 -2.32
CA ILE A 356 -3.11 -16.99 -2.92
C ILE A 356 -3.08 -15.95 -4.04
N CYS A 357 -3.48 -16.35 -5.26
CA CYS A 357 -3.60 -15.46 -6.40
C CYS A 357 -5.04 -15.41 -6.88
N PHE A 358 -5.65 -14.23 -6.84
CA PHE A 358 -7.04 -14.02 -7.24
C PHE A 358 -7.13 -13.63 -8.73
N PRO A 359 -7.85 -14.42 -9.55
CA PRO A 359 -8.02 -14.10 -10.97
C PRO A 359 -8.79 -12.79 -11.19
N GLY A 360 -8.28 -11.92 -12.07
CA GLY A 360 -8.91 -10.67 -12.46
C GLY A 360 -8.74 -9.51 -11.47
N TYR A 361 -8.05 -9.72 -10.35
CA TYR A 361 -7.72 -8.65 -9.41
C TYR A 361 -6.40 -7.98 -9.78
N GLY A 362 -6.40 -6.66 -9.77
CA GLY A 362 -5.21 -5.81 -9.85
C GLY A 362 -4.67 -5.47 -8.46
N HIS A 363 -3.93 -4.38 -8.34
CA HIS A 363 -3.19 -4.03 -7.14
C HIS A 363 -4.08 -3.64 -5.95
N THR A 364 -4.74 -2.48 -6.06
CA THR A 364 -5.56 -1.93 -4.96
C THR A 364 -6.93 -2.62 -4.87
N ASP A 365 -7.41 -3.21 -5.94
CA ASP A 365 -8.68 -3.94 -5.93
C ASP A 365 -8.61 -5.28 -5.18
N LEU A 366 -7.43 -5.74 -4.76
CA LEU A 366 -7.31 -6.75 -3.70
C LEU A 366 -7.86 -6.29 -2.35
N VAL A 367 -7.97 -4.98 -2.14
CA VAL A 367 -8.48 -4.38 -0.88
C VAL A 367 -9.88 -3.80 -1.05
N MET A 368 -10.26 -3.32 -2.25
CA MET A 368 -11.53 -2.61 -2.45
C MET A 368 -12.27 -2.96 -3.75
N GLY A 369 -11.82 -3.97 -4.49
CA GLY A 369 -12.42 -4.39 -5.74
C GLY A 369 -13.75 -5.13 -5.58
N LYS A 370 -14.39 -5.48 -6.70
CA LYS A 370 -15.64 -6.24 -6.72
C LYS A 370 -15.45 -7.61 -6.09
N GLY A 371 -16.34 -7.99 -5.20
CA GLY A 371 -16.36 -9.31 -4.58
C GLY A 371 -15.20 -9.59 -3.60
N VAL A 372 -14.52 -8.56 -3.08
CA VAL A 372 -13.46 -8.76 -2.06
C VAL A 372 -14.03 -9.33 -0.77
N GLU A 373 -15.24 -8.93 -0.37
CA GLU A 373 -15.91 -9.40 0.84
C GLU A 373 -16.28 -10.88 0.76
N GLU A 374 -16.54 -11.39 -0.45
CA GLU A 374 -16.90 -12.79 -0.66
C GLU A 374 -15.69 -13.69 -0.95
N LYS A 375 -14.55 -13.12 -1.37
CA LYS A 375 -13.40 -13.90 -1.86
C LYS A 375 -12.12 -13.62 -1.10
N VAL A 376 -11.66 -12.35 -1.09
CA VAL A 376 -10.33 -11.99 -0.58
C VAL A 376 -10.35 -11.93 0.94
N TYR A 377 -11.29 -11.20 1.53
CA TYR A 377 -11.38 -11.04 2.97
C TYR A 377 -11.60 -12.36 3.71
N PRO A 378 -12.54 -13.25 3.27
CA PRO A 378 -12.71 -14.56 3.90
C PRO A 378 -11.47 -15.45 3.81
N ALA A 379 -10.73 -15.39 2.70
CA ALA A 379 -9.50 -16.17 2.57
C ALA A 379 -8.41 -15.71 3.55
N ILE A 380 -8.28 -14.39 3.74
CA ILE A 380 -7.38 -13.83 4.75
C ILE A 380 -7.84 -14.23 6.16
N SER A 381 -9.12 -14.01 6.50
CA SER A 381 -9.67 -14.37 7.82
C SER A 381 -9.52 -15.84 8.15
N ALA A 382 -9.82 -16.74 7.21
CA ALA A 382 -9.67 -18.18 7.39
C ALA A 382 -8.21 -18.54 7.67
N TRP A 383 -7.27 -18.03 6.88
CA TRP A 383 -5.84 -18.28 7.09
C TRP A 383 -5.37 -17.78 8.47
N LEU A 384 -5.84 -16.60 8.91
CA LEU A 384 -5.51 -16.04 10.22
C LEU A 384 -6.02 -16.93 11.35
N LYS A 385 -7.29 -17.39 11.30
CA LYS A 385 -7.89 -18.28 12.31
C LYS A 385 -7.18 -19.63 12.41
N GLU A 386 -6.67 -20.14 11.30
CA GLU A 386 -5.89 -21.38 11.28
C GLU A 386 -4.45 -21.21 11.76
N THR A 387 -3.88 -20.00 11.62
CA THR A 387 -2.45 -19.74 11.90
C THR A 387 -2.22 -19.20 13.29
N VAL A 388 -3.16 -18.40 13.80
CA VAL A 388 -3.07 -17.69 15.09
C VAL A 388 -4.38 -17.93 15.85
N PRO A 389 -4.52 -19.08 16.51
CA PRO A 389 -5.74 -19.46 17.25
C PRO A 389 -6.00 -18.58 18.50
#